data_54a4630777aa577417a987d68fa91582
#
_entry.id   54a4630777aa577417a987d68fa91582
#
_cell.length_a   1.000
_cell.length_b   1.000
_cell.length_c   1.000
_cell.angle_alpha   90.00
_cell.angle_beta   90.00
_cell.angle_gamma   90.00
#
_symmetry.space_group_name_H-M   'P 1'
#
loop_
_entity.id
_entity.type
_entity.pdbx_description
1 polymer ?
#
loop_
_entity_poly.entity_id
_entity_poly.type
_entity_poly.pdbx_seq_one_letter_code
_entity_poly.pdbx_strand_id
1 'polypeptide(L)'
;ALCRRLNAKGCGVVVATRGSKGATVFDGTKFYRQLPHLVEPVDTMGAGDSFATAMLVSLLQGMEKNGGRWADPACRALLLPGALEAAAAFSAKNCLVHGAFDCGVPVPASVHDRIYEGV
;
A
#
# COMPACT_ATOMS: atom_id res chain seq x y z
N ALA A 1 11.86 2.43 -15.45
CA ALA A 1 12.59 3.68 -15.67
C ALA A 1 12.12 4.80 -14.73
N LEU A 2 10.81 5.11 -14.67
CA LEU A 2 10.29 6.17 -13.80
C LEU A 2 10.55 5.89 -12.32
N CYS A 3 10.29 4.69 -11.85
CA CYS A 3 10.50 4.32 -10.44
C CYS A 3 11.97 4.49 -10.02
N ARG A 4 12.92 4.10 -10.87
CA ARG A 4 14.34 4.29 -10.60
C ARG A 4 14.74 5.76 -10.55
N ARG A 5 14.16 6.57 -11.43
CA ARG A 5 14.41 8.03 -11.47
C ARG A 5 13.89 8.72 -10.20
N LEU A 6 12.71 8.35 -9.74
CA LEU A 6 12.15 8.90 -8.51
C LEU A 6 12.93 8.42 -7.28
N ASN A 7 13.34 7.17 -7.26
CA ASN A 7 14.18 6.64 -6.18
C ASN A 7 15.52 7.39 -6.12
N ALA A 8 16.14 7.65 -7.26
CA ALA A 8 17.40 8.40 -7.32
C ALA A 8 17.25 9.85 -6.82
N LYS A 9 16.03 10.40 -6.83
CA LYS A 9 15.73 11.73 -6.29
C LYS A 9 15.39 11.73 -4.79
N GLY A 10 15.51 10.60 -4.13
CA GLY A 10 15.33 10.48 -2.68
C GLY A 10 14.07 9.76 -2.23
N CYS A 11 13.24 9.27 -3.15
CA CYS A 11 12.08 8.46 -2.76
C CYS A 11 12.54 7.06 -2.36
N GLY A 12 12.48 6.72 -1.09
CA GLY A 12 12.91 5.41 -0.60
C GLY A 12 12.13 4.25 -1.18
N VAL A 13 10.82 4.42 -1.36
CA VAL A 13 9.94 3.45 -2.00
C VAL A 13 9.05 4.17 -3.00
N VAL A 14 8.92 3.63 -4.18
CA VAL A 14 8.06 4.17 -5.23
C VAL A 14 6.97 3.17 -5.55
N VAL A 15 5.72 3.60 -5.46
CA VAL A 15 4.55 2.79 -5.78
C VAL A 15 3.87 3.39 -7.00
N ALA A 16 3.73 2.60 -8.04
CA ALA A 16 3.02 2.99 -9.26
C ALA A 16 1.76 2.15 -9.41
N THR A 17 0.61 2.75 -9.20
CA THR A 17 -0.69 2.11 -9.41
C THR A 17 -1.13 2.33 -10.86
N ARG A 18 -1.76 1.30 -11.45
CA ARG A 18 -2.20 1.31 -12.85
C ARG A 18 -3.68 0.90 -13.00
N GLY A 19 -4.49 1.17 -12.00
CA GLY A 19 -5.90 0.77 -12.01
C GLY A 19 -6.07 -0.73 -12.27
N SER A 20 -6.79 -1.10 -13.30
CA SER A 20 -7.06 -2.50 -13.67
C SER A 20 -5.82 -3.29 -14.10
N LYS A 21 -4.68 -2.65 -14.27
CA LYS A 21 -3.41 -3.31 -14.62
C LYS A 21 -2.55 -3.67 -13.40
N GLY A 22 -3.02 -3.38 -12.20
CA GLY A 22 -2.32 -3.68 -10.96
C GLY A 22 -1.37 -2.58 -10.49
N ALA A 23 -0.36 -2.96 -9.74
CA ALA A 23 0.61 -2.04 -9.17
C ALA A 23 2.03 -2.59 -9.25
N THR A 24 2.99 -1.69 -9.28
CA THR A 24 4.41 -2.01 -9.21
C THR A 24 5.05 -1.19 -8.09
N VAL A 25 5.92 -1.81 -7.32
CA VAL A 25 6.69 -1.15 -6.25
C VAL A 25 8.17 -1.34 -6.51
N PHE A 26 8.93 -0.27 -6.32
CA PHE A 26 10.39 -0.31 -6.30
C PHE A 26 10.88 0.20 -4.95
N ASP A 27 11.64 -0.62 -4.23
CA ASP A 27 12.13 -0.30 -2.88
C ASP A 27 13.57 0.23 -2.84
N GLY A 28 14.11 0.57 -4.00
CA GLY A 28 15.51 0.97 -4.16
C GLY A 28 16.43 -0.18 -4.55
N THR A 29 16.02 -1.41 -4.36
CA THR A 29 16.80 -2.61 -4.62
C THR A 29 16.08 -3.56 -5.56
N LYS A 30 14.79 -3.81 -5.32
CA LYS A 30 14.00 -4.84 -6.00
C LYS A 30 12.65 -4.28 -6.44
N PHE A 31 12.13 -4.83 -7.53
CA PHE A 31 10.77 -4.57 -8.00
C PHE A 31 9.81 -5.63 -7.46
N TYR A 32 8.62 -5.18 -7.09
CA TYR A 32 7.50 -6.03 -6.68
C TYR A 32 6.32 -5.69 -7.58
N ARG A 33 5.58 -6.71 -8.00
CA ARG A 33 4.42 -6.53 -8.85
C ARG A 33 3.21 -7.17 -8.21
N GLN A 34 2.10 -6.44 -8.22
CA GLN A 34 0.81 -6.91 -7.75
C GLN A 34 -0.18 -6.93 -8.91
N LEU A 35 -0.76 -8.09 -9.15
CA LEU A 35 -1.87 -8.22 -10.09
C LEU A 35 -3.14 -7.64 -9.45
N PRO A 36 -4.05 -7.07 -10.26
CA PRO A 36 -5.29 -6.51 -9.74
C PRO A 36 -6.23 -7.62 -9.26
N HIS A 37 -7.02 -7.32 -8.24
CA HIS A 37 -8.21 -8.08 -7.92
C HIS A 37 -9.31 -7.59 -8.87
N LEU A 38 -9.68 -8.43 -9.84
CA LEU A 38 -10.68 -8.06 -10.85
C LEU A 38 -12.07 -8.09 -10.23
N VAL A 39 -12.74 -6.95 -10.27
CA VAL A 39 -14.13 -6.78 -9.83
C VAL A 39 -14.86 -5.97 -10.88
N GLU A 40 -16.19 -6.09 -10.94
CA GLU A 40 -17.03 -5.20 -11.73
C GLU A 40 -17.31 -3.95 -10.88
N PRO A 41 -16.69 -2.81 -11.19
CA PRO A 41 -16.74 -1.66 -10.27
C PRO A 41 -18.08 -0.95 -10.36
N VAL A 42 -18.62 -0.59 -9.20
CA VAL A 42 -19.73 0.35 -9.06
C VAL A 42 -19.21 1.78 -9.19
N ASP A 43 -18.09 2.07 -8.51
CA ASP A 43 -17.44 3.37 -8.54
C ASP A 43 -15.93 3.18 -8.27
N THR A 44 -15.10 3.79 -9.12
CA THR A 44 -13.64 3.73 -8.97
C THR A 44 -13.07 4.92 -8.18
N MET A 45 -13.90 5.86 -7.77
CA MET A 45 -13.47 7.02 -7.00
C MET A 45 -12.89 6.60 -5.65
N GLY A 46 -11.70 7.08 -5.34
CA GLY A 46 -11.01 6.76 -4.11
C GLY A 46 -10.26 5.42 -4.11
N ALA A 47 -10.30 4.66 -5.20
CA ALA A 47 -9.61 3.36 -5.29
C ALA A 47 -8.09 3.49 -5.11
N GLY A 48 -7.48 4.51 -5.69
CA GLY A 48 -6.04 4.78 -5.53
C GLY A 48 -5.68 5.17 -4.10
N ASP A 49 -6.50 6.01 -3.48
CA ASP A 49 -6.32 6.43 -2.08
C ASP A 49 -6.50 5.25 -1.12
N SER A 50 -7.49 4.40 -1.38
CA SER A 50 -7.72 3.17 -0.62
C SER A 50 -6.55 2.21 -0.73
N PHE A 51 -5.98 2.06 -1.91
CA PHE A 51 -4.80 1.24 -2.14
C PHE A 51 -3.61 1.75 -1.32
N ALA A 52 -3.30 3.03 -1.42
CA ALA A 52 -2.18 3.64 -0.71
C ALA A 52 -2.35 3.51 0.82
N THR A 53 -3.54 3.80 1.33
CA THR A 53 -3.85 3.73 2.76
C THR A 53 -3.72 2.31 3.28
N ALA A 54 -4.32 1.33 2.62
CA ALA A 54 -4.26 -0.07 3.05
C ALA A 54 -2.82 -0.61 3.00
N MET A 55 -2.05 -0.21 2.00
CA MET A 55 -0.64 -0.58 1.90
C MET A 55 0.18 -0.05 3.07
N LEU A 56 0.02 1.23 3.40
CA LEU A 56 0.74 1.86 4.51
C LEU A 56 0.37 1.23 5.86
N VAL A 57 -0.91 1.01 6.10
CA VAL A 57 -1.39 0.36 7.33
C VAL A 57 -0.81 -1.05 7.46
N SER A 58 -0.85 -1.83 6.38
CA SER A 58 -0.32 -3.19 6.38
C SER A 58 1.19 -3.23 6.62
N LEU A 59 1.94 -2.30 6.01
CA LEU A 59 3.38 -2.18 6.25
C LEU A 59 3.70 -1.83 7.69
N LEU A 60 3.00 -0.86 8.27
CA LEU A 60 3.20 -0.46 9.67
C LEU A 60 2.90 -1.60 10.63
N GLN A 61 1.80 -2.32 10.42
CA GLN A 61 1.45 -3.49 11.24
C GLN A 61 2.50 -4.60 11.12
N GLY A 62 2.96 -4.86 9.90
CA GLY A 62 3.98 -5.88 9.64
C GLY A 62 5.31 -5.53 10.28
N MET A 63 5.72 -4.27 10.21
CA MET A 63 6.94 -3.79 10.86
C MET A 63 6.87 -3.93 12.38
N GLU A 64 5.74 -3.61 12.97
CA GLU A 64 5.52 -3.75 14.40
C GLU A 64 5.64 -5.20 14.87
N LYS A 65 4.98 -6.12 14.16
CA LYS A 65 5.00 -7.56 14.48
C LYS A 65 6.40 -8.18 14.38
N ASN A 66 7.21 -7.71 13.44
CA ASN A 66 8.51 -8.31 13.16
C ASN A 66 9.69 -7.54 13.76
N GLY A 67 9.43 -6.52 14.56
CA GLY A 67 10.48 -5.65 15.10
C GLY A 67 11.27 -4.96 14.01
N GLY A 68 10.60 -4.62 12.90
CA GLY A 68 11.19 -4.39 11.62
C GLY A 68 12.07 -3.17 11.49
N ARG A 69 13.11 -3.34 10.70
CA ARG A 69 13.98 -2.28 10.21
C ARG A 69 13.72 -2.09 8.73
N TRP A 70 13.08 -1.01 8.37
CA TRP A 70 12.76 -0.72 6.98
C TRP A 70 14.00 -0.63 6.09
N ALA A 71 15.13 -0.21 6.64
CA ALA A 71 16.41 -0.15 5.92
C ALA A 71 16.93 -1.53 5.50
N ASP A 72 16.48 -2.61 6.17
CA ASP A 72 16.89 -3.97 5.83
C ASP A 72 16.11 -4.47 4.59
N PRO A 73 16.80 -4.80 3.47
CA PRO A 73 16.14 -5.34 2.29
C PRO A 73 15.36 -6.64 2.55
N ALA A 74 15.83 -7.47 3.48
CA ALA A 74 15.13 -8.71 3.84
C ALA A 74 13.78 -8.42 4.51
N CYS A 75 13.71 -7.40 5.36
CA CYS A 75 12.46 -6.94 5.98
C CYS A 75 11.47 -6.46 4.91
N ARG A 76 11.92 -5.64 3.96
CA ARG A 76 11.09 -5.17 2.86
C ARG A 76 10.58 -6.32 1.99
N ALA A 77 11.44 -7.28 1.67
CA ALA A 77 11.07 -8.46 0.89
C ALA A 77 10.02 -9.33 1.59
N LEU A 78 10.04 -9.34 2.92
CA LEU A 78 9.05 -10.07 3.73
C LEU A 78 7.70 -9.35 3.76
N LEU A 79 7.70 -8.03 3.88
CA LEU A 79 6.47 -7.25 4.16
C LEU A 79 5.76 -6.74 2.91
N LEU A 80 6.50 -6.35 1.87
CA LEU A 80 5.91 -5.71 0.68
C LEU A 80 4.91 -6.59 -0.07
N PRO A 81 5.16 -7.89 -0.33
CA PRO A 81 4.18 -8.71 -1.05
C PRO A 81 2.83 -8.79 -0.32
N GLY A 82 2.85 -8.99 0.99
CA GLY A 82 1.62 -9.04 1.80
C GLY A 82 0.88 -7.70 1.85
N ALA A 83 1.62 -6.60 1.94
CA ALA A 83 1.04 -5.26 1.94
C ALA A 83 0.39 -4.93 0.59
N LEU A 84 1.02 -5.32 -0.51
CA LEU A 84 0.48 -5.14 -1.86
C LEU A 84 -0.81 -5.96 -2.06
N GLU A 85 -0.84 -7.20 -1.61
CA GLU A 85 -2.03 -8.06 -1.69
C GLU A 85 -3.19 -7.47 -0.87
N ALA A 86 -2.92 -7.03 0.35
CA ALA A 86 -3.92 -6.38 1.20
C ALA A 86 -4.46 -5.10 0.57
N ALA A 87 -3.57 -4.29 -0.01
CA ALA A 87 -3.93 -3.05 -0.70
C ALA A 87 -4.81 -3.31 -1.93
N ALA A 88 -4.46 -4.32 -2.73
CA ALA A 88 -5.22 -4.70 -3.92
C ALA A 88 -6.63 -5.18 -3.55
N ALA A 89 -6.73 -6.01 -2.53
CA ALA A 89 -8.02 -6.52 -2.04
C ALA A 89 -8.91 -5.39 -1.48
N PHE A 90 -8.34 -4.50 -0.69
CA PHE A 90 -9.07 -3.37 -0.12
C PHE A 90 -9.54 -2.38 -1.19
N SER A 91 -8.68 -2.07 -2.14
CA SER A 91 -9.00 -1.17 -3.26
C SER A 91 -10.11 -1.75 -4.15
N ALA A 92 -10.05 -3.04 -4.46
CA ALA A 92 -11.10 -3.73 -5.20
C ALA A 92 -12.44 -3.67 -4.47
N LYS A 93 -12.43 -3.90 -3.16
CA LYS A 93 -13.62 -3.81 -2.32
C LYS A 93 -14.19 -2.39 -2.30
N ASN A 94 -13.35 -1.37 -2.29
CA ASN A 94 -13.77 0.03 -2.36
C ASN A 94 -14.50 0.35 -3.67
N CYS A 95 -14.14 -0.28 -4.78
CA CYS A 95 -14.81 -0.11 -6.07
C CYS A 95 -16.25 -0.65 -6.09
N LEU A 96 -16.66 -1.43 -5.10
CA LEU A 96 -18.00 -1.99 -4.99
C LEU A 96 -18.99 -1.07 -4.27
N VAL A 97 -18.54 0.08 -3.79
CA VAL A 97 -19.37 1.07 -3.09
C VAL A 97 -19.29 2.42 -3.78
N HIS A 98 -20.31 3.25 -3.61
CA HIS A 98 -20.34 4.61 -4.16
C HIS A 98 -19.56 5.59 -3.29
N GLY A 99 -18.78 6.45 -3.94
CA GLY A 99 -18.07 7.55 -3.31
C GLY A 99 -16.81 7.13 -2.56
N ALA A 100 -16.00 8.13 -2.21
CA ALA A 100 -14.71 7.93 -1.55
C ALA A 100 -14.82 7.95 -0.02
N PHE A 101 -15.91 8.46 0.53
CA PHE A 101 -16.03 8.75 1.96
C PHE A 101 -16.98 7.83 2.73
N ASP A 102 -17.80 7.04 2.03
CA ASP A 102 -18.81 6.19 2.66
C ASP A 102 -18.32 4.79 3.03
N CYS A 103 -17.06 4.49 2.78
CA CYS A 103 -16.46 3.18 3.00
C CYS A 103 -15.34 3.19 4.04
N GLY A 104 -15.41 4.09 5.00
CA GLY A 104 -14.43 4.21 6.06
C GLY A 104 -14.30 2.93 6.90
N VAL A 105 -13.08 2.58 7.23
CA VAL A 105 -12.75 1.44 8.09
C VAL A 105 -11.97 1.95 9.29
N PRO A 106 -12.28 1.47 10.52
CA PRO A 106 -11.54 1.89 11.71
C PRO A 106 -10.04 1.61 11.58
N VAL A 107 -9.23 2.57 11.98
CA VAL A 107 -7.78 2.39 12.02
C VAL A 107 -7.43 1.46 13.19
N PRO A 108 -6.63 0.41 12.99
CA PRO A 108 -6.20 -0.44 14.09
C PRO A 108 -5.48 0.37 15.17
N ALA A 109 -5.74 0.06 16.45
CA ALA A 109 -5.19 0.80 17.58
C ALA A 109 -3.66 0.91 17.54
N SER A 110 -2.99 -0.17 17.16
CA SER A 110 -1.52 -0.21 17.05
C SER A 110 -0.97 0.81 16.04
N VAL A 111 -1.71 1.10 14.99
CA VAL A 111 -1.32 2.08 13.97
C VAL A 111 -1.72 3.48 14.42
N HIS A 112 -2.90 3.63 14.99
CA HIS A 112 -3.42 4.91 15.51
C HIS A 112 -2.45 5.53 16.52
N ASP A 113 -2.02 4.75 17.50
CA ASP A 113 -1.13 5.22 18.55
C ASP A 113 0.20 5.71 17.96
N ARG A 114 0.75 4.99 16.98
CA ARG A 114 2.01 5.40 16.33
C ARG A 114 1.89 6.68 15.51
N ILE A 115 0.75 6.94 14.91
CA ILE A 115 0.52 8.16 14.13
C ILE A 115 0.50 9.38 15.05
N TYR A 116 -0.07 9.25 16.23
CA TYR A 116 -0.25 10.37 17.14
C TYR A 116 0.87 10.53 18.19
N GLU A 117 1.65 9.51 18.47
CA GLU A 117 2.81 9.59 19.38
C GLU A 117 3.91 10.53 18.86
N GLY A 118 4.01 10.74 17.56
CA GLY A 118 4.99 11.63 16.94
C GLY A 118 4.58 13.10 16.87
N VAL A 119 3.42 13.43 17.38
CA VAL A 119 2.85 14.77 17.37
C VAL A 119 2.88 15.35 18.78
#